data_2f89fa9bf47079eae243c4f4569951bd
#
_entry.id   2f89fa9bf47079eae243c4f4569951bd
#
_cell.length_a   1.000
_cell.length_b   1.000
_cell.length_c   1.000
_cell.angle_alpha   90.00
_cell.angle_beta   90.00
_cell.angle_gamma   90.00
#
_symmetry.space_group_name_H-M   'P 1'
#
loop_
_entity.id
_entity.type
_entity.pdbx_description
1 polymer ?
#
loop_
_entity_poly.entity_id
_entity_poly.type
_entity_poly.pdbx_seq_one_letter_code
_entity_poly.pdbx_strand_id
1 'polypeptide(L)'
;MTSASMAEEITMRIAQAVELYHRLIIVVAPAGAGKTAALQVVHEHTAAPLINVNLELSRRMLGLTERQRPLHLPRLLSEILSAIESDVVLFDNIEILFDISLKQDPLRLLQGLSRLKTVVTTWNGMLVDGHIVYGEPGDRKSVV
;
A
#
# COMPACT_ATOMS: atom_id res chain seq x y z
N MET A 1 -8.03 -5.08 17.86
CA MET A 1 -8.99 -5.02 16.74
C MET A 1 -8.91 -6.31 15.93
N THR A 2 -10.04 -6.91 15.62
CA THR A 2 -10.09 -8.12 14.81
C THR A 2 -9.98 -7.80 13.33
N SER A 3 -9.68 -8.80 12.51
CA SER A 3 -9.64 -8.61 11.05
C SER A 3 -11.01 -8.20 10.52
N ALA A 4 -12.10 -8.73 11.08
CA ALA A 4 -13.46 -8.35 10.68
C ALA A 4 -13.74 -6.88 11.00
N SER A 5 -13.33 -6.40 12.18
CA SER A 5 -13.48 -5.00 12.58
C SER A 5 -12.64 -4.08 11.70
N MET A 6 -11.42 -4.49 11.37
CA MET A 6 -10.55 -3.75 10.43
C MET A 6 -11.20 -3.66 9.06
N ALA A 7 -11.78 -4.76 8.57
CA ALA A 7 -12.43 -4.79 7.26
C ALA A 7 -13.63 -3.83 7.20
N GLU A 8 -14.43 -3.79 8.26
CA GLU A 8 -15.56 -2.86 8.34
C GLU A 8 -15.08 -1.41 8.31
N GLU A 9 -14.04 -1.09 9.08
CA GLU A 9 -13.44 0.23 9.10
C GLU A 9 -12.90 0.62 7.74
N ILE A 10 -12.19 -0.28 7.08
CA ILE A 10 -11.64 -0.04 5.74
C ILE A 10 -12.76 0.23 4.75
N THR A 11 -13.80 -0.58 4.76
CA THR A 11 -14.94 -0.41 3.85
C THR A 11 -15.59 0.95 4.04
N MET A 12 -15.77 1.37 5.28
CA MET A 12 -16.33 2.68 5.59
C MET A 12 -15.41 3.81 5.08
N ARG A 13 -14.11 3.68 5.28
CA ARG A 13 -13.13 4.67 4.83
C ARG A 13 -13.07 4.78 3.31
N ILE A 14 -13.24 3.67 2.60
CA ILE A 14 -13.30 3.69 1.13
C ILE A 14 -14.44 4.59 0.67
N ALA A 15 -15.62 4.45 1.27
CA ALA A 15 -16.77 5.28 0.90
C ALA A 15 -16.52 6.76 1.18
N GLN A 16 -15.83 7.08 2.28
CA GLN A 16 -15.51 8.46 2.64
C GLN A 16 -14.40 9.05 1.77
N ALA A 17 -13.51 8.23 1.24
CA ALA A 17 -12.32 8.69 0.54
C ALA A 17 -12.62 9.27 -0.85
N VAL A 18 -13.79 9.02 -1.42
CA VAL A 18 -14.13 9.48 -2.78
C VAL A 18 -14.01 10.99 -2.94
N GLU A 19 -14.17 11.74 -1.87
CA GLU A 19 -14.13 13.19 -1.90
C GLU A 19 -12.74 13.77 -1.59
N LEU A 20 -11.76 12.91 -1.28
CA LEU A 20 -10.42 13.35 -0.93
C LEU A 20 -9.55 13.57 -2.17
N TYR A 21 -8.63 14.52 -2.06
CA TYR A 21 -7.64 14.75 -3.12
C TYR A 21 -6.72 13.53 -3.28
N HIS A 22 -6.18 13.03 -2.16
CA HIS A 22 -5.46 11.77 -2.11
C HIS A 22 -6.39 10.73 -1.50
N ARG A 23 -6.85 9.79 -2.33
CA ARG A 23 -7.77 8.73 -1.88
C ARG A 23 -6.95 7.56 -1.36
N LEU A 24 -6.19 7.82 -0.30
CA LEU A 24 -5.25 6.87 0.29
C LEU A 24 -5.70 6.46 1.68
N ILE A 25 -5.82 5.16 1.88
CA ILE A 25 -6.15 4.57 3.17
C ILE A 25 -4.99 3.67 3.56
N ILE A 26 -4.34 3.97 4.67
CA ILE A 26 -3.21 3.20 5.17
C ILE A 26 -3.65 2.42 6.40
N VAL A 27 -3.57 1.10 6.30
CA VAL A 27 -3.89 0.19 7.41
C VAL A 27 -2.60 -0.08 8.16
N VAL A 28 -2.37 0.67 9.24
CA VAL A 28 -1.12 0.64 10.00
C VAL A 28 -1.27 -0.29 11.20
N ALA A 29 -0.45 -1.32 11.25
CA ALA A 29 -0.38 -2.21 12.41
C ALA A 29 0.92 -3.03 12.30
N PRO A 30 1.40 -3.61 13.41
CA PRO A 30 2.56 -4.49 13.35
C PRO A 30 2.32 -5.70 12.46
N ALA A 31 3.41 -6.32 11.99
CA ALA A 31 3.32 -7.56 11.23
C ALA A 31 2.59 -8.62 12.07
N GLY A 32 1.73 -9.40 11.44
CA GLY A 32 0.97 -10.44 12.12
C GLY A 32 -0.29 -9.96 12.83
N ALA A 33 -0.65 -8.68 12.74
CA ALA A 33 -1.83 -8.12 13.40
C ALA A 33 -3.15 -8.38 12.66
N GLY A 34 -3.11 -9.07 11.51
CA GLY A 34 -4.31 -9.44 10.78
C GLY A 34 -4.68 -8.51 9.63
N LYS A 35 -3.75 -7.64 9.19
CA LYS A 35 -4.01 -6.70 8.08
C LYS A 35 -4.33 -7.42 6.77
N THR A 36 -3.54 -8.44 6.44
CA THR A 36 -3.76 -9.23 5.22
C THR A 36 -5.12 -9.89 5.21
N ALA A 37 -5.50 -10.50 6.35
CA ALA A 37 -6.81 -11.12 6.48
C ALA A 37 -7.93 -10.08 6.35
N ALA A 38 -7.74 -8.88 6.88
CA ALA A 38 -8.72 -7.80 6.75
C ALA A 38 -8.90 -7.39 5.28
N LEU A 39 -7.80 -7.24 4.52
CA LEU A 39 -7.87 -6.93 3.11
C LEU A 39 -8.55 -8.05 2.32
N GLN A 40 -8.32 -9.30 2.70
CA GLN A 40 -8.98 -10.45 2.08
C GLN A 40 -10.49 -10.35 2.23
N VAL A 41 -10.97 -9.99 3.42
CA VAL A 41 -12.40 -9.80 3.68
C VAL A 41 -12.96 -8.66 2.82
N VAL A 42 -12.25 -7.53 2.75
CA VAL A 42 -12.67 -6.40 1.91
C VAL A 42 -12.73 -6.81 0.44
N HIS A 43 -11.73 -7.56 -0.03
CA HIS A 43 -11.70 -8.07 -1.39
C HIS A 43 -12.92 -8.95 -1.70
N GLU A 44 -13.26 -9.84 -0.79
CA GLU A 44 -14.41 -10.74 -0.96
C GLU A 44 -15.76 -10.00 -1.00
N HIS A 45 -15.88 -8.92 -0.22
CA HIS A 45 -17.14 -8.18 -0.13
C HIS A 45 -17.31 -7.07 -1.16
N THR A 46 -16.21 -6.53 -1.69
CA THR A 46 -16.25 -5.38 -2.60
C THR A 46 -15.80 -5.69 -4.01
N ALA A 47 -15.19 -6.87 -4.22
CA ALA A 47 -14.56 -7.26 -5.47
C ALA A 47 -13.40 -6.34 -5.90
N ALA A 48 -12.93 -5.44 -5.03
CA ALA A 48 -11.73 -4.66 -5.29
C ALA A 48 -10.53 -5.60 -5.42
N PRO A 49 -9.67 -5.41 -6.44
CA PRO A 49 -8.52 -6.31 -6.62
C PRO A 49 -7.53 -6.22 -5.47
N LEU A 50 -7.01 -7.36 -5.05
CA LEU A 50 -5.99 -7.45 -4.02
C LEU A 50 -4.65 -7.77 -4.70
N ILE A 51 -3.71 -6.85 -4.61
CA ILE A 51 -2.41 -6.93 -5.29
C ILE A 51 -1.30 -7.16 -4.27
N ASN A 52 -0.49 -8.18 -4.50
CA ASN A 52 0.77 -8.38 -3.78
C ASN A 52 1.83 -7.53 -4.46
N VAL A 53 2.15 -6.38 -3.89
CA VAL A 53 3.05 -5.40 -4.50
C VAL A 53 4.46 -5.95 -4.64
N ASN A 54 4.97 -6.63 -3.61
CA ASN A 54 6.30 -7.24 -3.68
C ASN A 54 6.42 -8.18 -4.87
N LEU A 55 5.43 -9.05 -5.06
CA LEU A 55 5.45 -10.03 -6.13
C LEU A 55 5.35 -9.37 -7.51
N GLU A 56 4.41 -8.45 -7.67
CA GLU A 56 4.19 -7.79 -8.95
C GLU A 56 5.38 -6.93 -9.39
N LEU A 57 5.95 -6.16 -8.47
CA LEU A 57 7.12 -5.34 -8.78
C LEU A 57 8.36 -6.21 -9.04
N SER A 58 8.56 -7.25 -8.24
CA SER A 58 9.71 -8.15 -8.44
C SER A 58 9.68 -8.78 -9.82
N ARG A 59 8.53 -9.23 -10.26
CA ARG A 59 8.37 -9.79 -11.61
C ARG A 59 8.72 -8.79 -12.69
N ARG A 60 8.19 -7.57 -12.57
CA ARG A 60 8.38 -6.53 -13.58
C ARG A 60 9.81 -6.01 -13.62
N MET A 61 10.53 -6.11 -12.50
CA MET A 61 11.91 -5.65 -12.41
C MET A 61 12.97 -6.70 -12.78
N LEU A 62 12.55 -7.95 -13.06
CA LEU A 62 13.50 -9.01 -13.42
C LEU A 62 14.37 -8.66 -14.62
N GLY A 63 13.81 -7.98 -15.61
CA GLY A 63 14.54 -7.59 -16.80
C GLY A 63 15.32 -6.28 -16.69
N LEU A 64 15.29 -5.64 -15.52
CA LEU A 64 15.96 -4.36 -15.31
C LEU A 64 17.25 -4.53 -14.52
N THR A 65 18.24 -3.70 -14.84
CA THR A 65 19.46 -3.62 -14.04
C THR A 65 19.19 -2.92 -12.72
N GLU A 66 20.11 -3.06 -11.76
CA GLU A 66 20.00 -2.37 -10.48
C GLU A 66 19.88 -0.85 -10.64
N ARG A 67 20.56 -0.28 -11.65
CA ARG A 67 20.48 1.14 -11.95
C ARG A 67 19.13 1.56 -12.49
N GLN A 68 18.51 0.72 -13.29
CA GLN A 68 17.23 1.02 -13.92
C GLN A 68 16.06 0.93 -12.95
N ARG A 69 16.13 0.07 -11.96
CA ARG A 69 15.03 -0.21 -11.04
C ARG A 69 14.50 1.02 -10.32
N PRO A 70 15.35 1.87 -9.69
CA PRO A 70 14.83 3.06 -9.02
C PRO A 70 14.14 4.03 -9.96
N LEU A 71 14.64 4.14 -11.20
CA LEU A 71 14.12 5.06 -12.19
C LEU A 71 12.76 4.60 -12.74
N HIS A 72 12.58 3.30 -12.89
CA HIS A 72 11.38 2.74 -13.51
C HIS A 72 10.27 2.37 -12.53
N LEU A 73 10.59 2.23 -11.23
CA LEU A 73 9.63 1.73 -10.25
C LEU A 73 8.33 2.53 -10.19
N PRO A 74 8.34 3.87 -10.16
CA PRO A 74 7.08 4.62 -10.13
C PRO A 74 6.20 4.34 -11.35
N ARG A 75 6.82 4.23 -12.53
CA ARG A 75 6.09 3.92 -13.76
C ARG A 75 5.48 2.52 -13.71
N LEU A 76 6.24 1.55 -13.18
CA LEU A 76 5.75 0.18 -13.07
C LEU A 76 4.51 0.10 -12.17
N LEU A 77 4.51 0.83 -11.06
CA LEU A 77 3.32 0.89 -10.19
C LEU A 77 2.14 1.54 -10.91
N SER A 78 2.38 2.62 -11.64
CA SER A 78 1.32 3.27 -12.41
C SER A 78 0.74 2.33 -13.47
N GLU A 79 1.59 1.54 -14.11
CA GLU A 79 1.14 0.54 -15.09
C GLU A 79 0.27 -0.53 -14.45
N ILE A 80 0.67 -1.01 -13.27
CA ILE A 80 -0.13 -1.99 -12.52
C ILE A 80 -1.52 -1.40 -12.24
N LEU A 81 -1.56 -0.16 -11.78
CA LEU A 81 -2.81 0.52 -11.45
C LEU A 81 -3.67 0.74 -12.68
N SER A 82 -3.06 1.16 -13.79
CA SER A 82 -3.79 1.44 -15.02
C SER A 82 -4.42 0.20 -15.66
N ALA A 83 -3.85 -0.96 -15.39
CA ALA A 83 -4.39 -2.23 -15.90
C ALA A 83 -5.63 -2.69 -15.12
N ILE A 84 -5.93 -2.06 -13.99
CA ILE A 84 -7.05 -2.42 -13.13
C ILE A 84 -8.25 -1.54 -13.50
N GLU A 85 -9.38 -2.15 -13.79
CA GLU A 85 -10.60 -1.41 -14.13
C GLU A 85 -11.31 -0.84 -12.92
N SER A 86 -11.19 -1.50 -11.76
CA SER A 86 -11.83 -1.05 -10.53
C SER A 86 -11.31 0.33 -10.09
N ASP A 87 -12.17 1.13 -9.50
CA ASP A 87 -11.80 2.43 -8.93
C ASP A 87 -11.11 2.30 -7.57
N VAL A 88 -11.12 1.11 -6.99
CA VAL A 88 -10.49 0.81 -5.71
C VAL A 88 -9.51 -0.33 -5.89
N VAL A 89 -8.33 -0.20 -5.32
CA VAL A 89 -7.31 -1.25 -5.32
C VAL A 89 -6.81 -1.48 -3.90
N LEU A 90 -6.55 -2.73 -3.57
CA LEU A 90 -6.03 -3.13 -2.27
C LEU A 90 -4.60 -3.60 -2.45
N PHE A 91 -3.66 -2.92 -1.79
CA PHE A 91 -2.23 -3.25 -1.83
C PHE A 91 -1.81 -3.95 -0.55
N ASP A 92 -1.18 -5.10 -0.70
CA ASP A 92 -0.55 -5.82 0.39
C ASP A 92 0.91 -6.11 0.05
N ASN A 93 1.70 -6.44 1.07
CA ASN A 93 3.12 -6.77 0.90
C ASN A 93 3.86 -5.67 0.15
N ILE A 94 3.92 -4.48 0.75
CA ILE A 94 4.55 -3.31 0.12
C ILE A 94 6.00 -3.10 0.56
N GLU A 95 6.59 -4.06 1.26
CA GLU A 95 7.91 -3.92 1.90
C GLU A 95 9.01 -3.58 0.90
N ILE A 96 8.88 -4.00 -0.35
CA ILE A 96 9.82 -3.66 -1.41
C ILE A 96 9.97 -2.15 -1.60
N LEU A 97 8.93 -1.37 -1.31
CA LEU A 97 8.97 0.08 -1.46
C LEU A 97 9.90 0.74 -0.45
N PHE A 98 10.27 0.02 0.61
CA PHE A 98 11.18 0.51 1.65
C PHE A 98 12.63 0.09 1.43
N ASP A 99 12.91 -0.64 0.36
CA ASP A 99 14.27 -1.06 0.02
C ASP A 99 15.09 0.19 -0.33
N ILE A 100 16.16 0.43 0.42
CA ILE A 100 17.01 1.60 0.26
C ILE A 100 17.60 1.69 -1.15
N SER A 101 17.93 0.54 -1.74
CA SER A 101 18.50 0.50 -3.08
C SER A 101 17.55 1.03 -4.16
N LEU A 102 16.24 1.04 -3.89
CA LEU A 102 15.25 1.54 -4.84
C LEU A 102 15.00 3.04 -4.71
N LYS A 103 15.55 3.69 -3.69
CA LYS A 103 15.56 5.15 -3.54
C LYS A 103 14.19 5.81 -3.65
N GLN A 104 13.16 5.17 -3.09
CA GLN A 104 11.80 5.70 -3.12
C GLN A 104 11.40 6.30 -1.79
N ASP A 105 10.46 7.24 -1.84
CA ASP A 105 9.71 7.69 -0.67
C ASP A 105 8.35 6.97 -0.74
N PRO A 106 8.13 5.91 0.05
CA PRO A 106 6.93 5.09 -0.08
C PRO A 106 5.63 5.87 0.09
N LEU A 107 5.59 6.78 1.05
CA LEU A 107 4.36 7.54 1.31
C LEU A 107 4.04 8.47 0.14
N ARG A 108 5.01 9.19 -0.39
CA ARG A 108 4.81 10.05 -1.55
C ARG A 108 4.37 9.28 -2.78
N LEU A 109 4.99 8.11 -2.97
CA LEU A 109 4.66 7.25 -4.09
C LEU A 109 3.19 6.81 -4.00
N LEU A 110 2.76 6.35 -2.83
CA LEU A 110 1.38 5.94 -2.61
C LEU A 110 0.41 7.11 -2.75
N GLN A 111 0.77 8.28 -2.25
CA GLN A 111 -0.06 9.47 -2.40
C GLN A 111 -0.27 9.83 -3.87
N GLY A 112 0.78 9.74 -4.66
CA GLY A 112 0.68 10.00 -6.10
C GLY A 112 -0.27 9.04 -6.80
N LEU A 113 -0.18 7.76 -6.49
CA LEU A 113 -1.07 6.74 -7.04
C LEU A 113 -2.52 6.95 -6.63
N SER A 114 -2.75 7.41 -5.41
CA SER A 114 -4.09 7.60 -4.86
C SER A 114 -4.85 8.77 -5.47
N ARG A 115 -4.22 9.55 -6.33
CA ARG A 115 -4.90 10.56 -7.13
C ARG A 115 -5.62 9.94 -8.33
N LEU A 116 -5.20 8.75 -8.73
CA LEU A 116 -5.77 8.03 -9.88
C LEU A 116 -6.92 7.12 -9.47
N LYS A 117 -6.77 6.47 -8.33
CA LYS A 117 -7.75 5.52 -7.78
C LYS A 117 -7.72 5.59 -6.26
N THR A 118 -8.75 5.04 -5.62
CA THR A 118 -8.70 4.82 -4.17
C THR A 118 -7.73 3.67 -3.90
N VAL A 119 -6.66 3.95 -3.17
CA VAL A 119 -5.65 2.96 -2.81
C VAL A 119 -5.76 2.65 -1.32
N VAL A 120 -5.99 1.39 -1.01
CA VAL A 120 -5.93 0.87 0.36
C VAL A 120 -4.65 0.07 0.46
N THR A 121 -3.79 0.36 1.41
CA THR A 121 -2.53 -0.37 1.55
C THR A 121 -2.29 -0.79 2.99
N THR A 122 -1.70 -1.96 3.17
CA THR A 122 -1.17 -2.36 4.47
C THR A 122 0.15 -1.64 4.72
N TRP A 123 0.51 -1.51 5.98
CA TRP A 123 1.74 -0.85 6.39
C TRP A 123 2.18 -1.46 7.72
N ASN A 124 3.31 -2.14 7.71
CA ASN A 124 3.87 -2.75 8.91
C ASN A 124 4.55 -1.67 9.75
N GLY A 125 3.90 -1.26 10.81
CA GLY A 125 4.43 -0.19 11.65
C GLY A 125 3.43 0.27 12.67
N MET A 126 3.55 1.54 13.07
CA MET A 126 2.70 2.13 14.07
C MET A 126 2.58 3.64 13.89
N LEU A 127 1.62 4.23 14.57
CA LEU A 127 1.50 5.68 14.65
C LEU A 127 2.18 6.12 15.94
N VAL A 128 3.11 7.08 15.83
CA VAL A 128 3.82 7.64 16.96
C VAL A 128 3.75 9.16 16.86
N ASP A 129 3.12 9.82 17.83
CA ASP A 129 2.97 11.28 17.85
C ASP A 129 2.43 11.85 16.53
N GLY A 130 1.45 11.17 15.93
CA GLY A 130 0.84 11.60 14.68
C GLY A 130 1.64 11.25 13.43
N HIS A 131 2.76 10.55 13.57
CA HIS A 131 3.60 10.13 12.46
C HIS A 131 3.49 8.62 12.24
N ILE A 132 3.60 8.22 10.97
CA ILE A 132 3.65 6.80 10.62
C ILE A 132 5.10 6.35 10.66
N VAL A 133 5.35 5.27 11.40
CA VAL A 133 6.67 4.66 11.50
C VAL A 133 6.61 3.28 10.84
N TYR A 134 7.62 2.94 10.04
CA TYR A 134 7.73 1.64 9.42
C TYR A 134 8.56 0.70 10.29
N GLY A 135 8.07 -0.53 10.46
CA GLY A 135 8.76 -1.56 11.22
C GLY A 135 8.33 -1.61 12.69
N GLU A 136 9.10 -2.31 13.49
CA GLU A 136 8.84 -2.46 14.92
C GLU A 136 9.31 -1.23 15.70
N PRO A 137 8.80 -1.03 16.93
CA PRO A 137 9.29 0.04 17.79
C PRO A 137 10.81 -0.05 17.94
N GLY A 138 11.51 1.03 17.64
CA GLY A 138 12.97 1.07 17.72
C GLY A 138 13.70 0.92 16.40
N ASP A 139 13.03 0.55 15.33
CA ASP A 139 13.63 0.39 13.99
C ASP A 139 14.03 1.72 13.35
N ARG A 140 13.56 2.82 13.86
CA ARG A 140 13.91 4.16 13.40
C ARG A 140 13.61 4.45 11.92
N LYS A 141 12.76 3.69 11.30
CA LYS A 141 12.37 3.91 9.91
C LYS A 141 11.15 4.82 9.87
N SER A 142 11.36 6.06 10.20
CA SER A 142 10.30 7.07 10.13
C SER A 142 10.12 7.50 8.68
N VAL A 143 8.89 7.62 8.23
CA VAL A 143 8.57 7.86 6.82
C VAL A 143 7.72 9.09 6.59
N VAL A 144 7.19 9.67 7.62
CA VAL A 144 6.26 10.80 7.46
C VAL A 144 6.95 12.11 7.71
#